data_358f4a89025cc5422e5f80f7aba538cd
#
_entry.id   358f4a89025cc5422e5f80f7aba538cd
#
_cell.length_a   1.000
_cell.length_b   1.000
_cell.length_c   1.000
_cell.angle_alpha   90.00
_cell.angle_beta   90.00
_cell.angle_gamma   90.00
#
_symmetry.space_group_name_H-M   'P 1'
#
loop_
_entity.id
_entity.type
_entity.pdbx_description
1 polymer ?
#
loop_
_entity_poly.entity_id
_entity_poly.type
_entity_poly.pdbx_seq_one_letter_code
_entity_poly.pdbx_strand_id
1 'polypeptide(L)'
;LMSLRESELKDPAVRQAFYDKVIESLDMDDSNYLVLLAHDAYDVPFKAKDGLTFDQVSDTMFHYVVCCVCPVKEGKAALGFYSAQNEFHSYGTNQVVGQPELGFVFPAFDDRAANIYNALFYTRKPDQIHQEFIDGVFHVEPPMSAAEQRETFETILSESLGDACTLQLARNLYEWVRDKVEEHKESREEEPLAVTAADLTAVLLDSQVPEAQVQAFSARFAESFGASAAVNPANLVNTGKFELEVGDGAAKVSLDPEQGGLL
;
A
#
# COMPACT_ATOMS: atom_id res chain seq x y z
N LEU A 1 15.99 0.11 13.98
CA LEU A 1 16.33 0.28 12.56
C LEU A 1 17.59 1.13 12.36
N MET A 2 17.79 2.21 13.13
CA MET A 2 19.01 3.04 13.04
C MET A 2 20.27 2.20 13.17
N SER A 3 20.37 1.36 14.19
CA SER A 3 21.54 0.49 14.42
C SER A 3 21.84 -0.46 13.26
N LEU A 4 20.80 -0.99 12.59
CA LEU A 4 20.96 -1.80 11.38
C LEU A 4 21.62 -1.00 10.25
N ARG A 5 21.13 0.21 10.01
CA ARG A 5 21.66 1.10 8.99
C ARG A 5 23.09 1.52 9.30
N GLU A 6 23.36 1.95 10.53
CA GLU A 6 24.67 2.43 10.97
C GLU A 6 25.73 1.32 10.96
N SER A 7 25.35 0.08 11.28
CA SER A 7 26.24 -1.07 11.20
C SER A 7 26.48 -1.55 9.76
N GLU A 8 25.75 -1.02 8.79
CA GLU A 8 25.75 -1.47 7.39
C GLU A 8 25.54 -3.01 7.29
N LEU A 9 24.76 -3.56 8.22
CA LEU A 9 24.56 -5.00 8.42
C LEU A 9 25.85 -5.80 8.70
N LYS A 10 26.95 -5.16 9.08
CA LYS A 10 28.23 -5.85 9.36
C LYS A 10 28.26 -6.48 10.75
N ASP A 11 27.50 -5.92 11.71
CA ASP A 11 27.42 -6.45 13.07
C ASP A 11 26.45 -7.63 13.18
N PRO A 12 26.94 -8.87 13.49
CA PRO A 12 26.09 -10.04 13.62
C PRO A 12 25.08 -9.95 14.76
N ALA A 13 25.41 -9.28 15.87
CA ALA A 13 24.52 -9.17 17.03
C ALA A 13 23.33 -8.26 16.71
N VAL A 14 23.57 -7.16 15.99
CA VAL A 14 22.54 -6.24 15.54
C VAL A 14 21.59 -6.94 14.55
N ARG A 15 22.14 -7.73 13.60
CA ARG A 15 21.31 -8.51 12.68
C ARG A 15 20.47 -9.54 13.41
N GLN A 16 21.08 -10.31 14.35
CA GLN A 16 20.34 -11.33 15.08
C GLN A 16 19.20 -10.74 15.89
N ALA A 17 19.46 -9.68 16.65
CA ALA A 17 18.43 -8.99 17.42
C ALA A 17 17.27 -8.48 16.54
N PHE A 18 17.57 -8.06 15.32
CA PHE A 18 16.54 -7.67 14.36
C PHE A 18 15.75 -8.88 13.83
N TYR A 19 16.41 -9.98 13.47
CA TYR A 19 15.71 -11.19 13.05
C TYR A 19 14.79 -11.76 14.13
N ASP A 20 15.27 -11.80 15.38
CA ASP A 20 14.44 -12.24 16.50
C ASP A 20 13.19 -11.38 16.65
N LYS A 21 13.34 -10.06 16.53
CA LYS A 21 12.24 -9.11 16.56
C LYS A 21 11.24 -9.30 15.42
N VAL A 22 11.73 -9.51 14.19
CA VAL A 22 10.89 -9.80 13.03
C VAL A 22 10.11 -11.09 13.25
N ILE A 23 10.77 -12.16 13.69
CA ILE A 23 10.13 -13.46 13.92
C ILE A 23 9.02 -13.36 14.97
N GLU A 24 9.27 -12.62 16.07
CA GLU A 24 8.29 -12.40 17.13
C GLU A 24 7.07 -11.57 16.66
N SER A 25 7.26 -10.71 15.65
CA SER A 25 6.24 -9.79 15.14
C SER A 25 5.52 -10.30 13.89
N LEU A 26 5.92 -11.46 13.34
CA LEU A 26 5.26 -12.02 12.17
C LEU A 26 4.01 -12.81 12.59
N ASP A 27 2.84 -12.23 12.34
CA ASP A 27 1.55 -12.92 12.37
C ASP A 27 1.21 -13.42 10.95
N MET A 28 1.81 -14.54 10.58
CA MET A 28 1.64 -15.17 9.28
C MET A 28 1.25 -16.64 9.48
N ASP A 29 0.70 -17.25 8.43
CA ASP A 29 0.31 -18.66 8.46
C ASP A 29 1.53 -19.59 8.76
N ASP A 30 1.26 -20.87 9.03
CA ASP A 30 2.28 -21.89 9.34
C ASP A 30 3.23 -22.21 8.16
N SER A 31 3.32 -21.34 7.17
CA SER A 31 4.22 -21.48 6.03
C SER A 31 5.67 -21.14 6.40
N ASN A 32 6.62 -21.61 5.61
CA ASN A 32 8.00 -21.21 5.74
C ASN A 32 8.26 -19.86 5.07
N TYR A 33 8.94 -18.97 5.76
CA TYR A 33 9.32 -17.66 5.25
C TYR A 33 10.82 -17.46 5.30
N LEU A 34 11.34 -16.70 4.35
CA LEU A 34 12.72 -16.23 4.31
C LEU A 34 12.72 -14.71 4.54
N VAL A 35 13.42 -14.27 5.59
CA VAL A 35 13.66 -12.85 5.87
C VAL A 35 14.98 -12.46 5.22
N LEU A 36 14.89 -11.57 4.24
CA LEU A 36 16.06 -11.04 3.53
C LEU A 36 16.35 -9.63 4.03
N LEU A 37 17.60 -9.35 4.37
CA LEU A 37 18.14 -8.04 4.66
C LEU A 37 19.20 -7.67 3.65
N ALA A 38 19.11 -6.48 3.09
CA ALA A 38 20.14 -5.89 2.26
C ALA A 38 20.47 -4.47 2.74
N HIS A 39 21.71 -4.09 2.63
CA HIS A 39 22.18 -2.71 2.83
C HIS A 39 22.78 -2.23 1.53
N ASP A 40 22.45 -1.01 1.14
CA ASP A 40 23.01 -0.36 -0.03
C ASP A 40 23.09 1.16 0.21
N ALA A 41 23.68 1.87 -0.73
CA ALA A 41 23.84 3.31 -0.71
C ALA A 41 23.35 3.92 -2.02
N TYR A 42 22.59 4.99 -1.91
CA TYR A 42 22.11 5.76 -3.03
C TYR A 42 22.89 7.07 -3.15
N ASP A 43 23.57 7.26 -4.28
CA ASP A 43 24.23 8.51 -4.62
C ASP A 43 23.24 9.51 -5.19
N VAL A 44 23.08 10.65 -4.51
CA VAL A 44 22.18 11.71 -4.98
C VAL A 44 22.78 12.42 -6.20
N PRO A 45 22.14 12.37 -7.37
CA PRO A 45 22.64 13.07 -8.53
C PRO A 45 22.69 14.59 -8.30
N PHE A 46 23.83 15.21 -8.58
CA PHE A 46 23.94 16.66 -8.52
C PHE A 46 23.15 17.30 -9.66
N LYS A 47 22.15 18.12 -9.33
CA LYS A 47 21.42 18.97 -10.30
C LYS A 47 22.01 20.39 -10.26
N ALA A 48 22.70 20.81 -11.31
CA ALA A 48 23.16 22.18 -11.46
C ALA A 48 21.95 23.14 -11.63
N LYS A 49 22.18 24.44 -11.34
CA LYS A 49 21.13 25.47 -11.45
C LYS A 49 20.55 25.64 -12.86
N ASP A 50 21.24 25.15 -13.88
CA ASP A 50 20.84 25.13 -15.29
C ASP A 50 20.01 23.87 -15.68
N GLY A 51 19.72 23.01 -14.71
CA GLY A 51 18.94 21.78 -14.91
C GLY A 51 19.73 20.59 -15.47
N LEU A 52 21.04 20.72 -15.68
CA LEU A 52 21.88 19.60 -16.10
C LEU A 52 22.18 18.71 -14.91
N THR A 53 22.01 17.40 -15.11
CA THR A 53 22.32 16.37 -14.11
C THR A 53 23.72 15.84 -14.35
N PHE A 54 24.57 15.86 -13.34
CA PHE A 54 25.91 15.28 -13.41
C PHE A 54 25.98 14.05 -12.51
N ASP A 55 26.04 12.87 -13.09
CA ASP A 55 26.09 11.59 -12.37
C ASP A 55 27.44 11.34 -11.65
N GLN A 56 28.44 12.20 -11.87
CA GLN A 56 29.80 11.98 -11.38
C GLN A 56 30.21 12.88 -10.20
N VAL A 57 29.36 13.76 -9.73
CA VAL A 57 29.66 14.66 -8.62
C VAL A 57 28.51 14.64 -7.64
N SER A 58 28.47 13.60 -6.81
CA SER A 58 27.56 13.53 -5.67
C SER A 58 28.34 13.74 -4.38
N ASP A 59 28.02 14.81 -3.65
CA ASP A 59 28.54 15.03 -2.29
C ASP A 59 27.65 14.37 -1.21
N THR A 60 26.54 13.74 -1.60
CA THR A 60 25.56 13.19 -0.66
C THR A 60 25.23 11.76 -1.02
N MET A 61 25.50 10.86 -0.08
CA MET A 61 25.20 9.43 -0.18
C MET A 61 24.19 9.05 0.91
N PHE A 62 23.09 8.41 0.53
CA PHE A 62 22.12 7.88 1.48
C PHE A 62 22.29 6.38 1.68
N HIS A 63 22.68 5.97 2.87
CA HIS A 63 22.70 4.57 3.26
C HIS A 63 21.30 4.12 3.69
N TYR A 64 20.85 3.00 3.15
CA TYR A 64 19.54 2.44 3.46
C TYR A 64 19.59 0.93 3.65
N VAL A 65 18.58 0.42 4.34
CA VAL A 65 18.38 -1.01 4.57
C VAL A 65 17.05 -1.42 3.94
N VAL A 66 17.07 -2.53 3.23
CA VAL A 66 15.87 -3.18 2.69
C VAL A 66 15.62 -4.47 3.46
N CYS A 67 14.39 -4.66 3.89
CA CYS A 67 13.91 -5.93 4.45
C CYS A 67 12.79 -6.48 3.57
N CYS A 68 12.84 -7.77 3.26
CA CYS A 68 11.78 -8.48 2.57
C CYS A 68 11.46 -9.78 3.28
N VAL A 69 10.19 -10.05 3.51
CA VAL A 69 9.68 -11.33 4.02
C VAL A 69 9.02 -12.07 2.86
N CYS A 70 9.63 -13.16 2.45
CA CYS A 70 9.25 -13.91 1.27
C CYS A 70 8.77 -15.32 1.65
N PRO A 71 7.62 -15.80 1.14
CA PRO A 71 7.20 -17.17 1.34
C PRO A 71 8.14 -18.13 0.62
N VAL A 72 8.43 -19.25 1.27
CA VAL A 72 9.23 -20.34 0.70
C VAL A 72 8.30 -21.49 0.37
N LYS A 73 8.24 -21.88 -0.90
CA LYS A 73 7.38 -22.95 -1.41
C LYS A 73 8.22 -24.11 -1.89
N GLU A 74 7.71 -25.32 -1.73
CA GLU A 74 8.32 -26.48 -2.38
C GLU A 74 8.07 -26.41 -3.89
N GLY A 75 9.14 -26.43 -4.67
CA GLY A 75 9.08 -26.53 -6.11
C GLY A 75 8.60 -27.94 -6.52
N LYS A 76 7.90 -28.03 -7.65
CA LYS A 76 7.53 -29.33 -8.21
C LYS A 76 8.80 -30.06 -8.68
N ALA A 77 8.89 -31.35 -8.37
CA ALA A 77 9.92 -32.18 -8.95
C ALA A 77 9.82 -32.13 -10.50
N ALA A 78 10.92 -31.83 -11.14
CA ALA A 78 11.02 -31.71 -12.58
C ALA A 78 12.20 -32.50 -13.13
N LEU A 79 12.08 -32.98 -14.35
CA LEU A 79 13.16 -33.60 -15.08
C LEU A 79 13.85 -32.54 -15.92
N GLY A 80 15.11 -32.25 -15.62
CA GLY A 80 15.94 -31.32 -16.39
C GLY A 80 16.87 -32.06 -17.34
N PHE A 81 17.03 -31.55 -18.57
CA PHE A 81 18.01 -32.05 -19.52
C PHE A 81 19.27 -31.17 -19.53
N TYR A 82 20.40 -31.78 -19.22
CA TYR A 82 21.71 -31.13 -19.26
C TYR A 82 22.38 -31.37 -20.60
N SER A 83 22.31 -30.44 -21.50
CA SER A 83 22.83 -30.56 -22.85
C SER A 83 24.33 -30.80 -22.91
N ALA A 84 25.10 -30.28 -21.97
CA ALA A 84 26.54 -30.47 -21.90
C ALA A 84 26.95 -31.91 -21.58
N GLN A 85 26.10 -32.67 -20.88
CA GLN A 85 26.35 -34.09 -20.48
C GLN A 85 25.45 -35.05 -21.26
N ASN A 86 24.48 -34.51 -22.04
CA ASN A 86 23.46 -35.29 -22.75
C ASN A 86 22.67 -36.22 -21.82
N GLU A 87 22.40 -35.79 -20.60
CA GLU A 87 21.75 -36.57 -19.56
C GLU A 87 20.53 -35.84 -18.97
N PHE A 88 19.59 -36.66 -18.46
CA PHE A 88 18.45 -36.16 -17.69
C PHE A 88 18.74 -36.32 -16.21
N HIS A 89 18.60 -35.25 -15.46
CA HIS A 89 18.67 -35.27 -14.00
C HIS A 89 17.33 -34.87 -13.40
N SER A 90 16.92 -35.58 -12.37
CA SER A 90 15.79 -35.18 -11.55
C SER A 90 16.20 -33.95 -10.71
N TYR A 91 15.56 -32.82 -10.94
CA TYR A 91 15.56 -31.75 -9.94
C TYR A 91 14.67 -32.24 -8.80
N GLY A 92 15.27 -32.44 -7.62
CA GLY A 92 14.52 -32.67 -6.40
C GLY A 92 13.59 -31.51 -6.09
N THR A 93 12.77 -31.66 -5.08
CA THR A 93 11.95 -30.58 -4.52
C THR A 93 12.88 -29.46 -4.03
N ASN A 94 13.17 -28.50 -4.88
CA ASN A 94 13.93 -27.32 -4.50
C ASN A 94 12.95 -26.34 -3.83
N GLN A 95 13.37 -25.78 -2.72
CA GLN A 95 12.66 -24.65 -2.13
C GLN A 95 12.78 -23.44 -3.05
N VAL A 96 11.64 -22.85 -3.38
CA VAL A 96 11.55 -21.67 -4.24
C VAL A 96 11.07 -20.51 -3.40
N VAL A 97 11.86 -19.44 -3.41
CA VAL A 97 11.49 -18.19 -2.75
C VAL A 97 10.48 -17.44 -3.62
N GLY A 98 9.32 -17.16 -3.05
CA GLY A 98 8.26 -16.39 -3.72
C GLY A 98 8.53 -14.89 -3.67
N GLN A 99 7.59 -14.13 -4.24
CA GLN A 99 7.60 -12.67 -4.13
C GLN A 99 7.37 -12.25 -2.68
N PRO A 100 7.91 -11.10 -2.23
CA PRO A 100 7.69 -10.61 -0.87
C PRO A 100 6.19 -10.47 -0.56
N GLU A 101 5.78 -10.93 0.61
CA GLU A 101 4.45 -10.66 1.17
C GLU A 101 4.44 -9.30 1.86
N LEU A 102 5.50 -8.98 2.56
CA LEU A 102 5.73 -7.67 3.16
C LEU A 102 7.22 -7.31 3.14
N GLY A 103 7.51 -6.04 3.36
CA GLY A 103 8.88 -5.54 3.45
C GLY A 103 8.93 -4.05 3.70
N PHE A 104 10.14 -3.52 3.82
CA PHE A 104 10.33 -2.08 3.97
C PHE A 104 11.69 -1.62 3.46
N VAL A 105 11.77 -0.32 3.20
CA VAL A 105 13.02 0.42 3.01
C VAL A 105 13.15 1.45 4.13
N PHE A 106 14.31 1.49 4.80
CA PHE A 106 14.59 2.46 5.86
C PHE A 106 15.98 3.08 5.70
N PRO A 107 16.11 4.40 5.81
CA PRO A 107 15.04 5.40 5.87
C PRO A 107 14.27 5.51 4.55
N ALA A 108 13.09 6.10 4.59
CA ALA A 108 12.40 6.53 3.38
C ALA A 108 13.20 7.67 2.73
N PHE A 109 13.42 7.60 1.43
CA PHE A 109 14.13 8.64 0.68
C PHE A 109 13.55 8.79 -0.73
N ASP A 110 13.72 9.98 -1.26
CA ASP A 110 13.49 10.32 -2.66
C ASP A 110 14.85 10.69 -3.35
N ASP A 111 14.78 11.23 -4.54
CA ASP A 111 15.98 11.65 -5.30
C ASP A 111 16.75 12.83 -4.67
N ARG A 112 16.32 13.39 -3.54
CA ARG A 112 16.88 14.60 -2.92
C ARG A 112 17.10 14.53 -1.43
N ALA A 113 16.28 13.78 -0.71
CA ALA A 113 16.27 13.77 0.74
C ALA A 113 15.98 12.40 1.31
N ALA A 114 16.59 12.09 2.45
CA ALA A 114 16.24 10.94 3.27
C ALA A 114 15.54 11.40 4.55
N ASN A 115 14.44 10.76 4.91
CA ASN A 115 13.73 11.03 6.14
C ASN A 115 13.99 9.90 7.14
N ILE A 116 14.91 10.12 8.07
CA ILE A 116 15.33 9.14 9.09
C ILE A 116 14.24 8.78 10.10
N TYR A 117 13.12 9.49 10.09
CA TYR A 117 11.96 9.21 10.96
C TYR A 117 10.90 8.35 10.25
N ASN A 118 11.04 8.13 8.94
CA ASN A 118 10.07 7.41 8.14
C ASN A 118 10.71 6.18 7.50
N ALA A 119 9.88 5.15 7.30
CA ALA A 119 10.19 4.00 6.46
C ALA A 119 9.15 3.90 5.35
N LEU A 120 9.56 3.40 4.19
CA LEU A 120 8.63 3.00 3.15
C LEU A 120 8.26 1.53 3.39
N PHE A 121 7.02 1.27 3.74
CA PHE A 121 6.49 -0.06 3.98
C PHE A 121 5.75 -0.60 2.76
N TYR A 122 5.96 -1.88 2.47
CA TYR A 122 5.30 -2.61 1.39
C TYR A 122 4.51 -3.77 1.97
N THR A 123 3.29 -3.94 1.53
CA THR A 123 2.51 -5.16 1.69
C THR A 123 1.95 -5.59 0.33
N ARG A 124 1.94 -6.90 0.07
CA ARG A 124 1.42 -7.46 -1.16
C ARG A 124 -0.08 -7.31 -1.30
N LYS A 125 -0.79 -7.37 -0.18
CA LYS A 125 -2.24 -7.24 -0.12
C LYS A 125 -2.58 -5.98 0.68
N PRO A 126 -3.11 -4.93 0.06
CA PRO A 126 -3.44 -3.67 0.74
C PRO A 126 -4.43 -3.83 1.90
N ASP A 127 -5.26 -4.88 1.88
CA ASP A 127 -6.21 -5.21 2.96
C ASP A 127 -5.54 -5.90 4.17
N GLN A 128 -4.28 -6.33 4.03
CA GLN A 128 -3.49 -6.99 5.07
C GLN A 128 -2.21 -6.19 5.34
N ILE A 129 -2.28 -5.27 6.29
CA ILE A 129 -1.14 -4.40 6.61
C ILE A 129 -0.16 -4.98 7.63
N HIS A 130 -0.41 -6.19 8.15
CA HIS A 130 0.44 -6.85 9.13
C HIS A 130 0.71 -5.96 10.35
N GLN A 131 -0.35 -5.61 11.08
CA GLN A 131 -0.31 -4.65 12.21
C GLN A 131 0.73 -5.02 13.26
N GLU A 132 0.84 -6.30 13.63
CA GLU A 132 1.81 -6.78 14.61
C GLU A 132 3.26 -6.55 14.16
N PHE A 133 3.52 -6.72 12.86
CA PHE A 133 4.84 -6.41 12.29
C PHE A 133 5.16 -4.92 12.35
N ILE A 134 4.19 -4.07 12.03
CA ILE A 134 4.38 -2.61 12.07
C ILE A 134 4.65 -2.15 13.51
N ASP A 135 3.83 -2.58 14.47
CA ASP A 135 4.03 -2.24 15.88
C ASP A 135 5.35 -2.82 16.42
N GLY A 136 5.60 -4.10 16.19
CA GLY A 136 6.79 -4.78 16.68
C GLY A 136 8.09 -4.23 16.09
N VAL A 137 8.15 -3.92 14.81
CA VAL A 137 9.38 -3.49 14.11
C VAL A 137 9.58 -1.99 14.16
N PHE A 138 8.52 -1.21 13.96
CA PHE A 138 8.62 0.26 13.87
C PHE A 138 8.21 0.95 15.16
N HIS A 139 7.43 0.31 16.04
CA HIS A 139 6.85 0.88 17.27
C HIS A 139 6.00 2.13 16.99
N VAL A 140 5.19 2.05 15.95
CA VAL A 140 4.25 3.10 15.56
C VAL A 140 2.87 2.49 15.40
N GLU A 141 1.83 3.30 15.58
CA GLU A 141 0.47 2.90 15.28
C GLU A 141 0.36 2.60 13.78
N PRO A 142 -0.18 1.42 13.40
CA PRO A 142 -0.31 1.06 12.00
C PRO A 142 -1.29 1.99 11.30
N PRO A 143 -1.04 2.34 10.01
CA PRO A 143 -2.02 3.09 9.22
C PRO A 143 -3.27 2.25 8.97
N MET A 144 -4.39 2.89 8.67
CA MET A 144 -5.59 2.18 8.23
C MET A 144 -5.29 1.34 6.99
N SER A 145 -5.71 0.07 7.00
CA SER A 145 -5.72 -0.77 5.80
C SER A 145 -6.70 -0.22 4.75
N ALA A 146 -6.60 -0.66 3.51
CA ALA A 146 -7.56 -0.29 2.47
C ALA A 146 -9.00 -0.72 2.82
N ALA A 147 -9.15 -1.86 3.51
CA ALA A 147 -10.46 -2.32 4.00
C ALA A 147 -11.03 -1.38 5.07
N GLU A 148 -10.23 -1.01 6.07
CA GLU A 148 -10.63 -0.06 7.12
C GLU A 148 -10.92 1.34 6.56
N GLN A 149 -10.13 1.81 5.59
CA GLN A 149 -10.39 3.09 4.91
C GLN A 149 -11.75 3.08 4.23
N ARG A 150 -12.10 1.98 3.56
CA ARG A 150 -13.40 1.81 2.90
C ARG A 150 -14.56 1.80 3.89
N GLU A 151 -14.47 0.97 4.91
CA GLU A 151 -15.50 0.86 5.95
C GLU A 151 -15.72 2.19 6.66
N THR A 152 -14.62 2.88 7.01
CA THR A 152 -14.68 4.23 7.61
C THR A 152 -15.33 5.22 6.67
N PHE A 153 -14.97 5.20 5.39
CA PHE A 153 -15.56 6.10 4.39
C PHE A 153 -17.07 5.85 4.18
N GLU A 154 -17.48 4.58 4.08
CA GLU A 154 -18.90 4.20 3.97
C GLU A 154 -19.69 4.63 5.21
N THR A 155 -19.12 4.47 6.40
CA THR A 155 -19.71 4.94 7.65
C THR A 155 -19.87 6.45 7.66
N ILE A 156 -18.84 7.20 7.29
CA ILE A 156 -18.91 8.67 7.19
C ILE A 156 -19.99 9.12 6.20
N LEU A 157 -20.06 8.48 5.03
CA LEU A 157 -21.11 8.79 4.05
C LEU A 157 -22.50 8.57 4.61
N SER A 158 -22.77 7.38 5.18
CA SER A 158 -24.08 7.02 5.72
C SER A 158 -24.53 7.94 6.86
N GLU A 159 -23.63 8.21 7.81
CA GLU A 159 -23.95 9.06 8.97
C GLU A 159 -24.05 10.54 8.66
N SER A 160 -23.27 11.04 7.67
CA SER A 160 -23.31 12.46 7.31
C SER A 160 -24.42 12.80 6.35
N LEU A 161 -24.73 11.90 5.43
CA LEU A 161 -25.67 12.15 4.34
C LEU A 161 -27.10 11.63 4.63
N GLY A 162 -27.23 10.61 5.50
CA GLY A 162 -28.54 10.05 5.83
C GLY A 162 -29.38 9.74 4.58
N ASP A 163 -30.57 10.30 4.47
CA ASP A 163 -31.49 10.09 3.32
C ASP A 163 -30.94 10.60 1.97
N ALA A 164 -29.92 11.47 1.96
CA ALA A 164 -29.26 11.90 0.73
C ALA A 164 -28.25 10.85 0.20
N CYS A 165 -27.90 9.84 1.00
CA CYS A 165 -27.07 8.73 0.56
C CYS A 165 -27.88 7.78 -0.32
N THR A 166 -28.13 8.20 -1.56
CA THR A 166 -28.92 7.45 -2.53
C THR A 166 -28.05 6.57 -3.42
N LEU A 167 -28.67 5.56 -4.06
CA LEU A 167 -28.00 4.73 -5.05
C LEU A 167 -27.37 5.56 -6.18
N GLN A 168 -28.03 6.66 -6.58
CA GLN A 168 -27.52 7.57 -7.63
C GLN A 168 -26.23 8.25 -7.15
N LEU A 169 -26.21 8.73 -5.91
CA LEU A 169 -24.99 9.35 -5.33
C LEU A 169 -23.83 8.34 -5.27
N ALA A 170 -24.12 7.13 -4.80
CA ALA A 170 -23.12 6.08 -4.74
C ALA A 170 -22.55 5.75 -6.13
N ARG A 171 -23.41 5.70 -7.14
CA ARG A 171 -22.99 5.51 -8.53
C ARG A 171 -22.12 6.67 -9.04
N ASN A 172 -22.51 7.92 -8.76
CA ASN A 172 -21.73 9.09 -9.16
C ASN A 172 -20.32 9.08 -8.53
N LEU A 173 -20.22 8.74 -7.25
CA LEU A 173 -18.92 8.59 -6.55
C LEU A 173 -18.09 7.48 -7.17
N TYR A 174 -18.69 6.33 -7.45
CA TYR A 174 -18.00 5.21 -8.08
C TYR A 174 -17.47 5.58 -9.47
N GLU A 175 -18.30 6.17 -10.32
CA GLU A 175 -17.92 6.62 -11.67
C GLU A 175 -16.78 7.64 -11.58
N TRP A 176 -16.87 8.61 -10.67
CA TRP A 176 -15.83 9.60 -10.46
C TRP A 176 -14.49 8.96 -10.01
N VAL A 177 -14.51 8.02 -9.06
CA VAL A 177 -13.29 7.30 -8.61
C VAL A 177 -12.69 6.51 -9.75
N ARG A 178 -13.51 5.79 -10.51
CA ARG A 178 -13.05 5.00 -11.66
C ARG A 178 -12.37 5.91 -12.69
N ASP A 179 -13.01 7.01 -13.03
CA ASP A 179 -12.49 7.95 -14.02
C ASP A 179 -11.15 8.55 -13.55
N LYS A 180 -11.01 8.88 -12.27
CA LYS A 180 -9.74 9.33 -11.68
C LYS A 180 -8.64 8.26 -11.75
N VAL A 181 -8.97 7.01 -11.49
CA VAL A 181 -8.01 5.88 -11.58
C VAL A 181 -7.59 5.64 -13.04
N GLU A 182 -8.53 5.73 -13.99
CA GLU A 182 -8.23 5.58 -15.41
C GLU A 182 -7.38 6.74 -15.94
N GLU A 183 -7.74 8.00 -15.62
CA GLU A 183 -6.99 9.21 -15.96
C GLU A 183 -5.54 9.12 -15.47
N HIS A 184 -5.35 8.71 -14.21
CA HIS A 184 -4.02 8.53 -13.63
C HIS A 184 -3.19 7.45 -14.33
N LYS A 185 -3.80 6.32 -14.71
CA LYS A 185 -3.12 5.26 -15.47
C LYS A 185 -2.70 5.73 -16.87
N GLU A 186 -3.53 6.54 -17.53
CA GLU A 186 -3.25 7.06 -18.85
C GLU A 186 -2.18 8.16 -18.85
N SER A 187 -2.20 9.03 -17.84
CA SER A 187 -1.23 10.13 -17.70
C SER A 187 0.18 9.65 -17.42
N ARG A 188 0.33 8.42 -16.86
CA ARG A 188 1.60 7.84 -16.41
C ARG A 188 2.36 8.77 -15.44
N GLU A 189 1.62 9.49 -14.63
CA GLU A 189 2.19 10.30 -13.57
C GLU A 189 2.93 9.42 -12.56
N GLU A 190 4.11 9.86 -12.14
CA GLU A 190 4.92 9.14 -11.14
C GLU A 190 4.40 9.37 -9.72
N GLU A 191 3.65 10.47 -9.50
CA GLU A 191 3.06 10.78 -8.20
C GLU A 191 1.88 9.84 -7.89
N PRO A 192 1.75 9.37 -6.63
CA PRO A 192 0.64 8.49 -6.24
C PRO A 192 -0.70 9.20 -6.43
N LEU A 193 -1.69 8.47 -6.97
CA LEU A 193 -3.05 8.97 -7.05
C LEU A 193 -3.61 9.22 -5.65
N ALA A 194 -3.99 10.45 -5.35
CA ALA A 194 -4.52 10.85 -4.07
C ALA A 194 -5.66 11.85 -4.24
N VAL A 195 -6.66 11.74 -3.37
CA VAL A 195 -7.80 12.67 -3.29
C VAL A 195 -7.93 13.19 -1.87
N THR A 196 -8.38 14.44 -1.76
CA THR A 196 -8.58 15.15 -0.50
C THR A 196 -10.06 15.23 -0.13
N ALA A 197 -10.37 15.68 1.10
CA ALA A 197 -11.72 16.02 1.50
C ALA A 197 -12.37 17.06 0.56
N ALA A 198 -11.58 18.02 0.04
CA ALA A 198 -12.08 19.04 -0.89
C ALA A 198 -12.55 18.45 -2.22
N ASP A 199 -11.82 17.48 -2.76
CA ASP A 199 -12.20 16.79 -4.00
C ASP A 199 -13.51 16.01 -3.83
N LEU A 200 -13.63 15.28 -2.71
CA LEU A 200 -14.85 14.52 -2.39
C LEU A 200 -16.04 15.43 -2.14
N THR A 201 -15.87 16.55 -1.43
CA THR A 201 -16.95 17.51 -1.21
C THR A 201 -17.43 18.16 -2.50
N ALA A 202 -16.55 18.42 -3.47
CA ALA A 202 -16.93 18.90 -4.78
C ALA A 202 -17.88 17.92 -5.51
N VAL A 203 -17.55 16.62 -5.48
CA VAL A 203 -18.40 15.58 -6.08
C VAL A 203 -19.78 15.49 -5.39
N LEU A 204 -19.80 15.62 -4.06
CA LEU A 204 -21.07 15.62 -3.30
C LEU A 204 -21.95 16.82 -3.67
N LEU A 205 -21.35 18.01 -3.82
CA LEU A 205 -22.07 19.23 -4.24
C LEU A 205 -22.59 19.10 -5.68
N ASP A 206 -21.78 18.59 -6.59
CA ASP A 206 -22.17 18.32 -7.98
C ASP A 206 -23.33 17.32 -8.06
N SER A 207 -23.37 16.38 -7.11
CA SER A 207 -24.46 15.41 -6.94
C SER A 207 -25.69 15.99 -6.20
N GLN A 208 -25.74 17.31 -5.98
CA GLN A 208 -26.85 18.03 -5.35
C GLN A 208 -27.10 17.64 -3.88
N VAL A 209 -26.07 17.16 -3.17
CA VAL A 209 -26.17 16.95 -1.71
C VAL A 209 -26.30 18.31 -1.01
N PRO A 210 -27.21 18.48 -0.04
CA PRO A 210 -27.36 19.72 0.70
C PRO A 210 -26.06 20.15 1.41
N GLU A 211 -25.72 21.41 1.35
CA GLU A 211 -24.47 21.97 1.86
C GLU A 211 -24.20 21.64 3.34
N ALA A 212 -25.24 21.60 4.16
CA ALA A 212 -25.08 21.23 5.58
C ALA A 212 -24.59 19.79 5.76
N GLN A 213 -25.03 18.86 4.90
CA GLN A 213 -24.59 17.47 4.91
C GLN A 213 -23.17 17.33 4.36
N VAL A 214 -22.82 18.11 3.33
CA VAL A 214 -21.44 18.16 2.80
C VAL A 214 -20.47 18.70 3.85
N GLN A 215 -20.86 19.71 4.62
CA GLN A 215 -20.04 20.20 5.74
C GLN A 215 -19.89 19.16 6.85
N ALA A 216 -20.95 18.43 7.21
CA ALA A 216 -20.90 17.34 8.17
C ALA A 216 -19.97 16.22 7.69
N PHE A 217 -20.04 15.84 6.41
CA PHE A 217 -19.13 14.88 5.79
C PHE A 217 -17.68 15.35 5.90
N SER A 218 -17.38 16.60 5.50
CA SER A 218 -16.03 17.14 5.53
C SER A 218 -15.44 17.14 6.95
N ALA A 219 -16.24 17.50 7.97
CA ALA A 219 -15.81 17.49 9.35
C ALA A 219 -15.46 16.07 9.84
N ARG A 220 -16.32 15.07 9.58
CA ARG A 220 -16.10 13.68 9.96
C ARG A 220 -14.93 13.05 9.20
N PHE A 221 -14.79 13.38 7.91
CA PHE A 221 -13.64 12.92 7.13
C PHE A 221 -12.33 13.45 7.72
N ALA A 222 -12.28 14.73 8.08
CA ALA A 222 -11.11 15.32 8.73
C ALA A 222 -10.81 14.72 10.12
N GLU A 223 -11.84 14.33 10.87
CA GLU A 223 -11.70 13.64 12.16
C GLU A 223 -11.11 12.23 12.00
N SER A 224 -11.58 11.45 11.02
CA SER A 224 -11.18 10.05 10.85
C SER A 224 -9.89 9.88 10.06
N PHE A 225 -9.67 10.65 9.01
CA PHE A 225 -8.49 10.54 8.13
C PHE A 225 -7.43 11.61 8.40
N GLY A 226 -7.80 12.71 9.05
CA GLY A 226 -6.94 13.88 9.23
C GLY A 226 -7.32 15.06 8.33
N ALA A 227 -7.14 16.27 8.82
CA ALA A 227 -7.57 17.50 8.13
C ALA A 227 -6.89 17.74 6.78
N SER A 228 -5.67 17.25 6.62
CA SER A 228 -4.87 17.35 5.38
C SER A 228 -4.62 15.98 4.74
N ALA A 229 -5.43 14.99 5.06
CA ALA A 229 -5.24 13.65 4.52
C ALA A 229 -5.48 13.64 3.01
N ALA A 230 -4.57 12.95 2.32
CA ALA A 230 -4.69 12.58 0.93
C ALA A 230 -4.75 11.05 0.86
N VAL A 231 -5.86 10.51 0.37
CA VAL A 231 -6.13 9.07 0.35
C VAL A 231 -6.21 8.57 -1.09
N ASN A 232 -5.79 7.32 -1.31
CA ASN A 232 -5.98 6.72 -2.62
C ASN A 232 -7.48 6.43 -2.84
N PRO A 233 -8.12 7.03 -3.87
CA PRO A 233 -9.54 6.85 -4.10
C PRO A 233 -9.95 5.40 -4.34
N ALA A 234 -9.06 4.56 -4.86
CA ALA A 234 -9.31 3.12 -5.03
C ALA A 234 -9.49 2.37 -3.70
N ASN A 235 -9.01 2.93 -2.57
CA ASN A 235 -9.23 2.37 -1.25
C ASN A 235 -10.62 2.74 -0.68
N LEU A 236 -11.25 3.80 -1.18
CA LEU A 236 -12.52 4.31 -0.65
C LEU A 236 -13.73 3.57 -1.20
N VAL A 237 -13.63 3.05 -2.42
CA VAL A 237 -14.71 2.29 -3.08
C VAL A 237 -14.20 0.98 -3.63
N ASN A 238 -15.07 -0.03 -3.65
CA ASN A 238 -14.75 -1.30 -4.28
C ASN A 238 -14.95 -1.19 -5.78
N THR A 239 -13.86 -1.06 -6.54
CA THR A 239 -13.92 -0.93 -8.01
C THR A 239 -14.34 -2.22 -8.72
N GLY A 240 -14.36 -3.37 -8.04
CA GLY A 240 -14.77 -4.65 -8.60
C GLY A 240 -16.25 -5.00 -8.38
N LYS A 241 -16.85 -4.51 -7.29
CA LYS A 241 -18.28 -4.73 -6.97
C LYS A 241 -18.74 -3.62 -6.05
N PHE A 242 -19.83 -2.98 -6.38
CA PHE A 242 -20.48 -2.03 -5.49
C PHE A 242 -21.54 -2.77 -4.67
N GLU A 243 -21.38 -2.80 -3.34
CA GLU A 243 -22.37 -3.35 -2.42
C GLU A 243 -22.95 -2.22 -1.57
N LEU A 244 -24.25 -2.03 -1.60
CA LEU A 244 -24.95 -1.05 -0.78
C LEU A 244 -25.90 -1.80 0.17
N GLU A 245 -25.71 -1.63 1.47
CA GLU A 245 -26.69 -2.10 2.46
C GLU A 245 -27.81 -1.05 2.56
N VAL A 246 -29.01 -1.42 2.16
CA VAL A 246 -30.20 -0.56 2.23
C VAL A 246 -31.07 -0.99 3.38
N GLY A 247 -31.22 -0.11 4.39
CA GLY A 247 -32.06 -0.34 5.57
C GLY A 247 -31.38 -1.21 6.62
N ASP A 248 -32.10 -1.54 7.72
CA ASP A 248 -31.62 -2.31 8.90
C ASP A 248 -31.08 -3.72 8.58
N GLY A 249 -30.14 -3.85 7.66
CA GLY A 249 -29.50 -5.12 7.30
C GLY A 249 -30.36 -6.10 6.48
N ALA A 250 -31.46 -5.63 5.91
CA ALA A 250 -32.45 -6.49 5.25
C ALA A 250 -32.25 -6.69 3.74
N ALA A 251 -31.46 -5.85 3.07
CA ALA A 251 -31.18 -6.00 1.65
C ALA A 251 -29.77 -5.53 1.30
N LYS A 252 -28.99 -6.42 0.72
CA LYS A 252 -27.68 -6.12 0.10
C LYS A 252 -27.90 -5.99 -1.39
N VAL A 253 -27.62 -4.80 -1.96
CA VAL A 253 -27.68 -4.58 -3.40
C VAL A 253 -26.24 -4.62 -3.92
N SER A 254 -25.92 -5.62 -4.72
CA SER A 254 -24.63 -5.72 -5.42
C SER A 254 -24.80 -5.23 -6.86
N LEU A 255 -24.01 -4.26 -7.27
CA LEU A 255 -23.92 -3.78 -8.65
C LEU A 255 -22.61 -4.29 -9.25
N ASP A 256 -22.71 -5.06 -10.33
CA ASP A 256 -21.56 -5.41 -11.15
C ASP A 256 -21.47 -4.39 -12.31
N PRO A 257 -20.43 -3.54 -12.31
CA PRO A 257 -20.30 -2.49 -13.32
C PRO A 257 -20.05 -3.02 -14.73
N GLU A 258 -19.53 -4.25 -14.87
CA GLU A 258 -19.28 -4.85 -16.20
C GLU A 258 -20.55 -5.44 -16.83
N GLN A 259 -21.58 -5.74 -16.06
CA GLN A 259 -22.80 -6.36 -16.57
C GLN A 259 -23.99 -5.42 -16.75
N GLY A 260 -23.89 -4.16 -16.32
CA GLY A 260 -24.88 -3.10 -16.62
C GLY A 260 -26.31 -3.37 -16.12
N GLY A 261 -26.50 -4.31 -15.19
CA GLY A 261 -27.79 -4.74 -14.68
C GLY A 261 -27.80 -4.92 -13.17
N LEU A 262 -28.94 -4.59 -12.55
CA LEU A 262 -29.30 -5.02 -11.20
C LEU A 262 -29.44 -6.56 -11.20
N LEU A 263 -28.69 -7.22 -10.37
CA LEU A 263 -28.94 -8.63 -10.00
C LEU A 263 -29.93 -8.69 -8.84
#